data_fc8f623f2ce4e58dffe9c3a8ee9216fb
#
_entry.id   fc8f623f2ce4e58dffe9c3a8ee9216fb
#
_cell.length_a   1.000
_cell.length_b   1.000
_cell.length_c   1.000
_cell.angle_alpha   90.00
_cell.angle_beta   90.00
_cell.angle_gamma   90.00
#
_symmetry.space_group_name_H-M   'P 1'
#
loop_
_entity.id
_entity.type
_entity.pdbx_description
1 polymer ?
#
loop_
_entity_poly.entity_id
_entity_poly.type
_entity_poly.pdbx_seq_one_letter_code
_entity_poly.pdbx_strand_id
1 'polypeptide(L)'
;MTFTLPNIFRRHSVVKGLLALKLIRSKQRIIFNGNSRAFIDLSDPEPRNVFLKSVFEPDFFEISNSLLNNRGTFFDLGANVGFCSFGLIPTNQRTEFHLFEANPNLIPLLSKSVELHPNQHFHLNHCCISDTTGKTNFQLEINQSGQSHVCPTQGKGIEIPNLVLDDYCDQNQINYVDFAKIDIEGHELPALQGWQKNLSDHRVKALYIEIIPENQKRYGRKTNAPLTYLESLGYSLFLCKDSDFGLFGERPRKDRFKKDEPLLAKFNASEYPQDFATDVVALSQD
;
A
#
# COMPACT_ATOMS: atom_id res chain seq x y z
N MET A 1 -14.41 -8.23 -21.93
CA MET A 1 -15.27 -7.03 -21.84
C MET A 1 -15.11 -6.43 -20.45
N THR A 2 -14.94 -5.13 -20.36
CA THR A 2 -14.93 -4.41 -19.07
C THR A 2 -16.37 -4.08 -18.73
N PHE A 3 -16.87 -4.59 -17.61
CA PHE A 3 -18.23 -4.30 -17.17
C PHE A 3 -18.25 -2.90 -16.53
N THR A 4 -19.10 -2.01 -17.02
CA THR A 4 -19.32 -0.68 -16.44
C THR A 4 -20.79 -0.54 -16.09
N LEU A 5 -21.09 -0.19 -14.84
CA LEU A 5 -22.45 0.14 -14.41
C LEU A 5 -22.76 1.62 -14.75
N PRO A 6 -23.94 1.93 -15.28
CA PRO A 6 -24.43 3.31 -15.34
C PRO A 6 -24.39 3.94 -13.93
N ASN A 7 -24.12 5.24 -13.85
CA ASN A 7 -23.94 5.95 -12.57
C ASN A 7 -25.08 5.78 -11.58
N ILE A 8 -26.33 5.69 -12.07
CA ILE A 8 -27.53 5.47 -11.24
C ILE A 8 -27.53 4.15 -10.48
N PHE A 9 -26.80 3.13 -10.98
CA PHE A 9 -26.70 1.80 -10.39
C PHE A 9 -25.40 1.58 -9.60
N ARG A 10 -24.54 2.59 -9.48
CA ARG A 10 -23.27 2.50 -8.71
C ARG A 10 -23.52 2.57 -7.20
N ARG A 11 -24.21 1.56 -6.66
CA ARG A 11 -24.49 1.39 -5.22
C ARG A 11 -24.08 0.01 -4.76
N HIS A 12 -23.52 -0.08 -3.55
CA HIS A 12 -23.09 -1.36 -2.96
C HIS A 12 -24.21 -2.41 -2.93
N SER A 13 -25.45 -2.01 -2.59
CA SER A 13 -26.61 -2.91 -2.56
C SER A 13 -26.96 -3.47 -3.94
N VAL A 14 -26.84 -2.66 -4.99
CA VAL A 14 -27.08 -3.10 -6.38
C VAL A 14 -26.04 -4.10 -6.81
N VAL A 15 -24.74 -3.82 -6.59
CA VAL A 15 -23.66 -4.76 -6.94
C VAL A 15 -23.80 -6.07 -6.16
N LYS A 16 -24.10 -6.02 -4.86
CA LYS A 16 -24.36 -7.22 -4.05
C LYS A 16 -25.56 -8.03 -4.59
N GLY A 17 -26.65 -7.36 -4.97
CA GLY A 17 -27.81 -8.02 -5.59
C GLY A 17 -27.46 -8.69 -6.91
N LEU A 18 -26.73 -8.01 -7.78
CA LEU A 18 -26.29 -8.58 -9.08
C LEU A 18 -25.35 -9.77 -8.90
N LEU A 19 -24.46 -9.73 -7.91
CA LEU A 19 -23.59 -10.84 -7.54
C LEU A 19 -24.40 -12.03 -7.02
N ALA A 20 -25.35 -11.81 -6.11
CA ALA A 20 -26.21 -12.85 -5.53
C ALA A 20 -27.05 -13.54 -6.61
N LEU A 21 -27.57 -12.77 -7.58
CA LEU A 21 -28.31 -13.29 -8.72
C LEU A 21 -27.42 -13.86 -9.83
N LYS A 22 -26.09 -13.87 -9.64
CA LYS A 22 -25.09 -14.31 -10.64
C LYS A 22 -25.18 -13.59 -11.99
N LEU A 23 -25.70 -12.37 -12.01
CA LEU A 23 -25.83 -11.54 -13.21
C LEU A 23 -24.49 -10.86 -13.59
N ILE A 24 -23.57 -10.73 -12.64
CA ILE A 24 -22.20 -10.28 -12.88
C ILE A 24 -21.22 -11.26 -12.21
N ARG A 25 -20.00 -11.33 -12.75
CA ARG A 25 -18.91 -12.11 -12.14
C ARG A 25 -18.33 -11.35 -10.94
N SER A 26 -18.03 -12.05 -9.85
CA SER A 26 -17.32 -11.45 -8.72
C SER A 26 -15.90 -11.04 -9.12
N LYS A 27 -15.18 -11.93 -9.79
CA LYS A 27 -13.80 -11.67 -10.24
C LYS A 27 -13.80 -11.12 -11.67
N GLN A 28 -13.32 -9.87 -11.82
CA GLN A 28 -13.30 -9.19 -13.10
C GLN A 28 -12.28 -8.05 -13.18
N ARG A 29 -11.97 -7.66 -14.42
CA ARG A 29 -11.16 -6.47 -14.70
C ARG A 29 -11.97 -5.21 -14.49
N ILE A 30 -11.37 -4.21 -13.85
CA ILE A 30 -11.92 -2.86 -13.71
C ILE A 30 -10.97 -1.81 -14.29
N ILE A 31 -11.50 -0.60 -14.47
CA ILE A 31 -10.74 0.62 -14.76
C ILE A 31 -10.95 1.58 -13.59
N PHE A 32 -9.86 2.21 -13.15
CA PHE A 32 -9.85 3.20 -12.07
C PHE A 32 -8.82 4.29 -12.37
N ASN A 33 -8.87 5.42 -11.66
CA ASN A 33 -7.97 6.57 -11.84
C ASN A 33 -7.72 6.90 -13.32
N GLY A 34 -8.83 7.00 -14.10
CA GLY A 34 -8.79 7.25 -15.54
C GLY A 34 -8.51 6.00 -16.38
N ASN A 35 -7.27 5.56 -16.51
CA ASN A 35 -6.89 4.48 -17.44
C ASN A 35 -6.21 3.27 -16.77
N SER A 36 -6.02 3.29 -15.45
CA SER A 36 -5.41 2.19 -14.71
C SER A 36 -6.32 0.97 -14.71
N ARG A 37 -5.74 -0.21 -14.80
CA ARG A 37 -6.48 -1.47 -14.91
C ARG A 37 -6.02 -2.46 -13.84
N ALA A 38 -6.97 -3.10 -13.17
CA ALA A 38 -6.70 -4.18 -12.23
C ALA A 38 -7.75 -5.28 -12.37
N PHE A 39 -7.40 -6.50 -11.95
CA PHE A 39 -8.31 -7.63 -11.83
C PHE A 39 -8.64 -7.81 -10.35
N ILE A 40 -9.91 -7.71 -9.99
CA ILE A 40 -10.37 -7.65 -8.59
C ILE A 40 -11.49 -8.66 -8.31
N ASP A 41 -11.80 -8.86 -7.03
CA ASP A 41 -13.00 -9.56 -6.57
C ASP A 41 -14.01 -8.56 -5.96
N LEU A 42 -15.17 -8.40 -6.59
CA LEU A 42 -16.25 -7.53 -6.13
C LEU A 42 -16.97 -8.03 -4.87
N SER A 43 -16.69 -9.26 -4.41
CA SER A 43 -17.19 -9.74 -3.13
C SER A 43 -16.52 -9.02 -1.96
N ASP A 44 -15.27 -8.58 -2.14
CA ASP A 44 -14.54 -7.76 -1.18
C ASP A 44 -15.05 -6.29 -1.23
N PRO A 45 -15.36 -5.69 -0.06
CA PRO A 45 -15.88 -4.32 0.01
C PRO A 45 -14.94 -3.24 -0.52
N GLU A 46 -13.64 -3.36 -0.26
CA GLU A 46 -12.67 -2.35 -0.66
C GLU A 46 -12.49 -2.28 -2.18
N PRO A 47 -12.10 -3.34 -2.90
CA PRO A 47 -12.06 -3.33 -4.36
C PRO A 47 -13.41 -2.98 -5.00
N ARG A 48 -14.53 -3.42 -4.40
CA ARG A 48 -15.87 -3.01 -4.84
C ARG A 48 -16.09 -1.51 -4.71
N ASN A 49 -15.58 -0.86 -3.66
CA ASN A 49 -15.67 0.59 -3.49
C ASN A 49 -14.92 1.32 -4.60
N VAL A 50 -13.72 0.86 -4.96
CA VAL A 50 -12.95 1.41 -6.09
C VAL A 50 -13.70 1.22 -7.41
N PHE A 51 -14.30 0.05 -7.65
CA PHE A 51 -15.15 -0.19 -8.82
C PHE A 51 -16.33 0.79 -8.90
N LEU A 52 -16.97 1.10 -7.76
CA LEU A 52 -18.11 2.01 -7.71
C LEU A 52 -17.71 3.47 -7.91
N LYS A 53 -16.61 3.91 -7.30
CA LYS A 53 -16.13 5.29 -7.37
C LYS A 53 -15.25 5.57 -8.58
N SER A 54 -14.64 4.54 -9.16
CA SER A 54 -13.59 4.62 -10.20
C SER A 54 -12.37 5.44 -9.77
N VAL A 55 -12.16 5.62 -8.47
CA VAL A 55 -11.07 6.39 -7.85
C VAL A 55 -10.51 5.61 -6.67
N PHE A 56 -9.19 5.61 -6.56
CA PHE A 56 -8.41 5.06 -5.45
C PHE A 56 -7.31 6.06 -5.09
N GLU A 57 -7.17 6.38 -3.83
CA GLU A 57 -6.13 7.19 -3.17
C GLU A 57 -5.46 8.29 -4.04
N PRO A 58 -6.16 9.35 -4.43
CA PRO A 58 -5.61 10.38 -5.32
C PRO A 58 -4.34 11.04 -4.75
N ASP A 59 -4.27 11.23 -3.43
CA ASP A 59 -3.15 11.89 -2.76
C ASP A 59 -1.87 11.05 -2.85
N PHE A 60 -1.98 9.72 -2.72
CA PHE A 60 -0.86 8.80 -2.97
C PHE A 60 -0.28 8.99 -4.37
N PHE A 61 -1.13 9.08 -5.41
CA PHE A 61 -0.66 9.22 -6.79
C PHE A 61 -0.04 10.59 -7.07
N GLU A 62 -0.53 11.64 -6.44
CA GLU A 62 0.07 12.98 -6.57
C GLU A 62 1.49 13.00 -5.99
N ILE A 63 1.67 12.47 -4.78
CA ILE A 63 2.96 12.35 -4.12
C ILE A 63 3.90 11.45 -4.90
N SER A 64 3.45 10.23 -5.24
CA SER A 64 4.28 9.24 -5.94
C SER A 64 4.78 9.73 -7.30
N ASN A 65 3.91 10.41 -8.06
CA ASN A 65 4.28 10.96 -9.36
C ASN A 65 5.32 12.08 -9.26
N SER A 66 5.38 12.80 -8.14
CA SER A 66 6.44 13.79 -7.90
C SER A 66 7.79 13.16 -7.56
N LEU A 67 7.80 11.92 -7.03
CA LEU A 67 8.99 11.22 -6.57
C LEU A 67 9.58 10.27 -7.62
N LEU A 68 8.75 9.55 -8.40
CA LEU A 68 9.21 8.51 -9.33
C LEU A 68 9.69 9.01 -10.70
N ASN A 69 9.33 10.22 -11.15
CA ASN A 69 9.79 10.82 -12.41
C ASN A 69 9.79 9.87 -13.64
N ASN A 70 8.74 9.07 -13.82
CA ASN A 70 8.50 8.13 -14.92
C ASN A 70 9.55 7.00 -15.06
N ARG A 71 10.38 6.77 -14.08
CA ARG A 71 11.35 5.65 -14.04
C ARG A 71 11.79 5.41 -12.60
N GLY A 72 12.42 4.28 -12.37
CA GLY A 72 13.00 3.92 -11.08
C GLY A 72 12.47 2.60 -10.57
N THR A 73 12.70 2.32 -9.32
CA THR A 73 12.26 1.10 -8.64
C THR A 73 11.20 1.45 -7.60
N PHE A 74 10.03 0.82 -7.71
CA PHE A 74 8.92 0.96 -6.77
C PHE A 74 8.67 -0.35 -6.02
N PHE A 75 8.64 -0.28 -4.70
CA PHE A 75 8.27 -1.39 -3.82
C PHE A 75 6.87 -1.16 -3.25
N ASP A 76 5.99 -2.16 -3.39
CA ASP A 76 4.61 -2.17 -2.88
C ASP A 76 4.50 -3.26 -1.80
N LEU A 77 4.73 -2.88 -0.54
CA LEU A 77 4.69 -3.79 0.62
C LEU A 77 3.27 -3.84 1.17
N GLY A 78 2.62 -4.99 1.02
CA GLY A 78 1.18 -5.17 1.20
C GLY A 78 0.40 -4.75 -0.05
N ALA A 79 0.77 -5.31 -1.20
CA ALA A 79 0.22 -4.87 -2.48
C ALA A 79 -1.31 -5.07 -2.62
N ASN A 80 -1.91 -5.93 -1.80
CA ASN A 80 -3.34 -6.26 -1.84
C ASN A 80 -3.75 -6.66 -3.28
N VAL A 81 -4.66 -5.96 -3.93
CA VAL A 81 -5.03 -6.18 -5.35
C VAL A 81 -4.20 -5.32 -6.33
N GLY A 82 -3.19 -4.61 -5.84
CA GLY A 82 -2.21 -3.85 -6.63
C GLY A 82 -2.68 -2.48 -7.11
N PHE A 83 -3.65 -1.87 -6.46
CA PHE A 83 -4.16 -0.56 -6.89
C PHE A 83 -3.07 0.52 -6.94
N CYS A 84 -2.17 0.56 -5.96
CA CYS A 84 -1.04 1.49 -5.95
C CYS A 84 -0.12 1.24 -7.14
N SER A 85 0.38 0.02 -7.31
CA SER A 85 1.28 -0.34 -8.39
C SER A 85 0.67 -0.11 -9.78
N PHE A 86 -0.53 -0.64 -10.04
CA PHE A 86 -1.17 -0.53 -11.36
C PHE A 86 -1.67 0.89 -11.65
N GLY A 87 -1.98 1.67 -10.61
CA GLY A 87 -2.36 3.07 -10.73
C GLY A 87 -1.21 3.99 -11.15
N LEU A 88 0.03 3.63 -10.85
CA LEU A 88 1.23 4.38 -11.23
C LEU A 88 1.63 4.22 -12.71
N ILE A 89 1.24 3.12 -13.37
CA ILE A 89 1.67 2.80 -14.73
C ILE A 89 1.43 3.92 -15.74
N PRO A 90 0.26 4.62 -15.77
CA PRO A 90 0.01 5.63 -16.80
C PRO A 90 1.04 6.75 -16.83
N THR A 91 1.65 7.07 -15.71
CA THR A 91 2.63 8.15 -15.53
C THR A 91 4.06 7.65 -15.34
N ASN A 92 4.25 6.35 -15.01
CA ASN A 92 5.54 5.76 -14.65
C ASN A 92 5.85 4.50 -15.50
N GLN A 93 5.85 4.66 -16.82
CA GLN A 93 5.96 3.54 -17.78
C GLN A 93 7.30 2.81 -17.78
N ARG A 94 8.35 3.39 -17.20
CA ARG A 94 9.71 2.82 -17.13
C ARG A 94 10.11 2.41 -15.72
N THR A 95 9.14 2.36 -14.81
CA THR A 95 9.34 1.92 -13.42
C THR A 95 9.32 0.40 -13.36
N GLU A 96 10.23 -0.15 -12.59
CA GLU A 96 10.25 -1.55 -12.18
C GLU A 96 9.45 -1.71 -10.88
N PHE A 97 8.47 -2.60 -10.90
CA PHE A 97 7.52 -2.77 -9.81
C PHE A 97 7.78 -4.07 -9.06
N HIS A 98 8.06 -4.00 -7.77
CA HIS A 98 8.20 -5.15 -6.88
C HIS A 98 7.01 -5.18 -5.91
N LEU A 99 6.12 -6.15 -6.09
CA LEU A 99 4.91 -6.34 -5.30
C LEU A 99 5.15 -7.45 -4.28
N PHE A 100 4.83 -7.17 -3.03
CA PHE A 100 4.93 -8.14 -1.94
C PHE A 100 3.55 -8.27 -1.29
N GLU A 101 3.01 -9.49 -1.29
CA GLU A 101 1.68 -9.78 -0.76
C GLU A 101 1.68 -11.11 -0.01
N ALA A 102 1.18 -11.08 1.23
CA ALA A 102 1.14 -12.26 2.09
C ALA A 102 -0.14 -13.12 1.90
N ASN A 103 -1.25 -12.49 1.51
CA ASN A 103 -2.53 -13.17 1.36
C ASN A 103 -2.57 -14.03 0.08
N PRO A 104 -2.54 -15.39 0.19
CA PRO A 104 -2.52 -16.28 -0.97
C PRO A 104 -3.75 -16.14 -1.87
N ASN A 105 -4.87 -15.65 -1.35
CA ASN A 105 -6.10 -15.46 -2.12
C ASN A 105 -5.98 -14.29 -3.10
N LEU A 106 -5.09 -13.33 -2.86
CA LEU A 106 -4.86 -12.16 -3.70
C LEU A 106 -3.84 -12.41 -4.81
N ILE A 107 -2.91 -13.34 -4.62
CA ILE A 107 -1.86 -13.66 -5.61
C ILE A 107 -2.44 -13.97 -7.01
N PRO A 108 -3.51 -14.79 -7.16
CA PRO A 108 -4.10 -15.02 -8.47
C PRO A 108 -4.75 -13.77 -9.11
N LEU A 109 -5.21 -12.80 -8.31
CA LEU A 109 -5.77 -11.55 -8.82
C LEU A 109 -4.65 -10.61 -9.28
N LEU A 110 -3.57 -10.51 -8.48
CA LEU A 110 -2.35 -9.77 -8.84
C LEU A 110 -1.72 -10.32 -10.12
N SER A 111 -1.55 -11.64 -10.25
CA SER A 111 -1.01 -12.28 -11.46
C SER A 111 -1.83 -11.90 -12.70
N LYS A 112 -3.16 -11.97 -12.61
CA LYS A 112 -4.04 -11.55 -13.71
C LYS A 112 -3.97 -10.05 -14.01
N SER A 113 -3.73 -9.24 -13.00
CA SER A 113 -3.54 -7.80 -13.19
C SER A 113 -2.21 -7.52 -13.91
N VAL A 114 -1.14 -8.21 -13.55
CA VAL A 114 0.16 -8.16 -14.25
C VAL A 114 0.00 -8.50 -15.74
N GLU A 115 -0.76 -9.55 -16.09
CA GLU A 115 -1.04 -9.94 -17.48
C GLU A 115 -1.76 -8.84 -18.30
N LEU A 116 -2.44 -7.89 -17.64
CA LEU A 116 -3.05 -6.73 -18.32
C LEU A 116 -2.02 -5.68 -18.76
N HIS A 117 -0.77 -5.79 -18.29
CA HIS A 117 0.30 -4.81 -18.48
C HIS A 117 1.60 -5.44 -19.04
N PRO A 118 1.56 -6.09 -20.22
CA PRO A 118 2.67 -6.92 -20.74
C PRO A 118 3.96 -6.14 -21.06
N ASN A 119 3.89 -4.81 -21.11
CA ASN A 119 5.05 -3.95 -21.39
C ASN A 119 5.68 -3.37 -20.12
N GLN A 120 5.23 -3.80 -18.93
CA GLN A 120 5.74 -3.35 -17.65
C GLN A 120 6.53 -4.47 -16.96
N HIS A 121 7.50 -4.09 -16.14
CA HIS A 121 8.31 -5.04 -15.37
C HIS A 121 7.75 -5.19 -13.97
N PHE A 122 7.25 -6.39 -13.66
CA PHE A 122 6.70 -6.74 -12.36
C PHE A 122 7.40 -7.95 -11.76
N HIS A 123 7.72 -7.83 -10.47
CA HIS A 123 8.19 -8.93 -9.62
C HIS A 123 7.14 -9.16 -8.53
N LEU A 124 6.37 -10.23 -8.65
CA LEU A 124 5.33 -10.59 -7.68
C LEU A 124 5.88 -11.59 -6.68
N ASN A 125 5.90 -11.21 -5.40
CA ASN A 125 6.45 -11.98 -4.30
C ASN A 125 5.33 -12.37 -3.31
N HIS A 126 5.10 -13.67 -3.12
CA HIS A 126 4.16 -14.19 -2.12
C HIS A 126 4.89 -14.42 -0.81
N CYS A 127 4.88 -13.44 0.08
CA CYS A 127 5.60 -13.47 1.35
C CYS A 127 5.06 -12.45 2.35
N CYS A 128 5.38 -12.65 3.63
CA CYS A 128 5.39 -11.60 4.65
C CYS A 128 6.74 -10.88 4.64
N ILE A 129 6.75 -9.56 4.71
CA ILE A 129 7.99 -8.80 4.94
C ILE A 129 8.29 -8.76 6.44
N SER A 130 9.52 -9.06 6.84
CA SER A 130 9.91 -9.16 8.24
C SER A 130 11.41 -8.86 8.44
N ASP A 131 11.85 -8.82 9.69
CA ASP A 131 13.25 -8.69 10.11
C ASP A 131 14.01 -10.02 10.15
N THR A 132 13.31 -11.14 9.97
CA THR A 132 13.87 -12.48 10.03
C THR A 132 13.38 -13.36 8.89
N THR A 133 14.25 -14.26 8.42
CA THR A 133 13.90 -15.30 7.47
C THR A 133 13.09 -16.42 8.15
N GLY A 134 12.46 -17.29 7.34
CA GLY A 134 11.67 -18.43 7.82
C GLY A 134 10.21 -18.30 7.47
N LYS A 135 9.32 -18.53 8.41
CA LYS A 135 7.86 -18.45 8.22
C LYS A 135 7.19 -17.72 9.38
N THR A 136 6.10 -17.09 9.07
CA THR A 136 5.25 -16.38 10.04
C THR A 136 3.79 -16.83 9.90
N ASN A 137 3.05 -16.78 11.00
CA ASN A 137 1.61 -17.04 10.97
C ASN A 137 0.87 -15.78 10.51
N PHE A 138 0.01 -15.92 9.53
CA PHE A 138 -0.76 -14.84 8.92
C PHE A 138 -2.25 -15.09 9.06
N GLN A 139 -2.98 -14.11 9.59
CA GLN A 139 -4.42 -14.14 9.78
C GLN A 139 -5.09 -13.63 8.51
N LEU A 140 -5.95 -14.47 7.91
CA LEU A 140 -6.77 -14.07 6.77
C LEU A 140 -8.10 -13.50 7.26
N GLU A 141 -8.43 -12.30 6.77
CA GLU A 141 -9.75 -11.70 6.95
C GLU A 141 -10.62 -11.98 5.71
N ILE A 142 -11.70 -12.77 5.90
CA ILE A 142 -12.45 -13.38 4.79
C ILE A 142 -13.19 -12.36 3.93
N ASN A 143 -13.65 -11.24 4.51
CA ASN A 143 -14.48 -10.24 3.82
C ASN A 143 -13.84 -8.85 3.75
N GLN A 144 -12.58 -8.73 4.16
CA GLN A 144 -11.82 -7.49 4.21
C GLN A 144 -10.35 -7.84 4.00
N SER A 145 -9.99 -8.17 2.76
CA SER A 145 -8.63 -8.66 2.45
C SER A 145 -7.53 -7.71 2.91
N GLY A 146 -7.78 -6.41 2.85
CA GLY A 146 -6.88 -5.37 3.32
C GLY A 146 -6.60 -5.38 4.82
N GLN A 147 -7.41 -6.05 5.65
CA GLN A 147 -7.19 -6.16 7.10
C GLN A 147 -6.48 -7.46 7.52
N SER A 148 -6.08 -8.28 6.55
CA SER A 148 -5.31 -9.49 6.83
C SER A 148 -3.90 -9.11 7.33
N HIS A 149 -3.42 -9.77 8.37
CA HIS A 149 -2.23 -9.33 9.09
C HIS A 149 -1.41 -10.49 9.66
N VAL A 150 -0.16 -10.22 10.02
CA VAL A 150 0.70 -11.13 10.76
C VAL A 150 0.10 -11.40 12.14
N CYS A 151 0.01 -12.66 12.58
CA CYS A 151 -0.49 -12.99 13.90
C CYS A 151 0.52 -12.56 14.98
N PRO A 152 0.10 -11.84 16.03
CA PRO A 152 0.98 -11.48 17.13
C PRO A 152 1.36 -12.68 18.01
N THR A 153 0.61 -13.78 17.90
CA THR A 153 0.86 -15.03 18.65
C THR A 153 1.03 -16.21 17.70
N GLN A 154 2.04 -17.05 17.98
CA GLN A 154 2.29 -18.26 17.19
C GLN A 154 1.11 -19.24 17.23
N GLY A 155 0.95 -20.03 16.15
CA GLY A 155 -0.01 -21.12 16.07
C GLY A 155 -1.41 -20.76 15.62
N LYS A 156 -1.67 -19.50 15.24
CA LYS A 156 -2.93 -19.06 14.61
C LYS A 156 -2.68 -18.63 13.16
N GLY A 157 -3.70 -18.78 12.31
CA GLY A 157 -3.60 -18.43 10.90
C GLY A 157 -2.89 -19.48 10.04
N ILE A 158 -2.40 -19.05 8.88
CA ILE A 158 -1.66 -19.86 7.93
C ILE A 158 -0.17 -19.49 7.96
N GLU A 159 0.70 -20.45 7.67
CA GLU A 159 2.14 -20.16 7.55
C GLU A 159 2.46 -19.55 6.18
N ILE A 160 3.09 -18.37 6.21
CA ILE A 160 3.60 -17.67 5.02
C ILE A 160 5.12 -17.50 5.17
N PRO A 161 5.91 -17.70 4.09
CA PRO A 161 7.34 -17.45 4.13
C PRO A 161 7.64 -15.98 4.41
N ASN A 162 8.66 -15.73 5.25
CA ASN A 162 9.19 -14.40 5.49
C ASN A 162 10.24 -14.03 4.44
N LEU A 163 10.29 -12.75 4.14
CA LEU A 163 11.30 -12.13 3.30
C LEU A 163 11.91 -10.94 4.03
N VAL A 164 13.24 -10.89 4.08
CA VAL A 164 14.04 -9.79 4.58
C VAL A 164 14.42 -8.91 3.40
N LEU A 165 14.08 -7.63 3.44
CA LEU A 165 14.25 -6.74 2.28
C LEU A 165 15.71 -6.45 1.92
N ASP A 166 16.61 -6.41 2.91
CA ASP A 166 18.05 -6.28 2.64
C ASP A 166 18.56 -7.47 1.82
N ASP A 167 18.19 -8.71 2.20
CA ASP A 167 18.55 -9.93 1.47
C ASP A 167 17.95 -9.94 0.06
N TYR A 168 16.69 -9.49 -0.08
CA TYR A 168 16.01 -9.40 -1.37
C TYR A 168 16.72 -8.42 -2.31
N CYS A 169 17.10 -7.24 -1.82
CA CYS A 169 17.82 -6.25 -2.60
C CYS A 169 19.19 -6.80 -3.04
N ASP A 170 19.94 -7.44 -2.16
CA ASP A 170 21.25 -8.03 -2.46
C ASP A 170 21.12 -9.16 -3.52
N GLN A 171 20.14 -10.08 -3.36
CA GLN A 171 19.90 -11.20 -4.29
C GLN A 171 19.47 -10.75 -5.69
N ASN A 172 18.69 -9.68 -5.78
CA ASN A 172 18.19 -9.14 -7.05
C ASN A 172 19.04 -7.98 -7.59
N GLN A 173 20.19 -7.66 -6.95
CA GLN A 173 21.11 -6.59 -7.33
C GLN A 173 20.44 -5.21 -7.42
N ILE A 174 19.48 -4.96 -6.52
CA ILE A 174 18.75 -3.69 -6.42
C ILE A 174 19.59 -2.74 -5.56
N ASN A 175 20.24 -1.77 -6.21
CA ASN A 175 21.11 -0.82 -5.53
C ASN A 175 20.36 0.36 -4.93
N TYR A 176 19.21 0.75 -5.52
CA TYR A 176 18.39 1.87 -5.06
C TYR A 176 16.92 1.54 -5.23
N VAL A 177 16.12 2.00 -4.28
CA VAL A 177 14.66 2.01 -4.35
C VAL A 177 14.22 3.47 -4.32
N ASP A 178 13.59 3.92 -5.40
CA ASP A 178 13.21 5.31 -5.53
C ASP A 178 12.00 5.65 -4.67
N PHE A 179 11.06 4.69 -4.55
CA PHE A 179 9.86 4.88 -3.75
C PHE A 179 9.33 3.53 -3.23
N ALA A 180 8.87 3.51 -1.99
CA ALA A 180 8.20 2.36 -1.40
C ALA A 180 6.89 2.76 -0.72
N LYS A 181 5.81 2.00 -0.96
CA LYS A 181 4.61 2.01 -0.12
C LYS A 181 4.73 0.91 0.92
N ILE A 182 4.37 1.21 2.16
CA ILE A 182 4.32 0.25 3.27
C ILE A 182 2.95 0.33 3.93
N ASP A 183 2.17 -0.74 3.75
CA ASP A 183 0.82 -0.88 4.28
C ASP A 183 0.61 -2.38 4.56
N ILE A 184 1.08 -2.83 5.72
CA ILE A 184 1.17 -4.24 6.12
C ILE A 184 0.57 -4.50 7.49
N GLU A 185 -0.43 -3.70 7.83
CA GLU A 185 -1.37 -3.90 8.92
C GLU A 185 -0.72 -4.08 10.30
N GLY A 186 0.29 -3.20 10.60
CA GLY A 186 0.98 -3.13 11.89
C GLY A 186 2.34 -3.85 11.93
N HIS A 187 2.76 -4.48 10.83
CA HIS A 187 4.06 -5.15 10.77
C HIS A 187 5.18 -4.25 10.17
N GLU A 188 4.93 -2.94 10.09
CA GLU A 188 5.82 -1.94 9.48
C GLU A 188 7.19 -1.89 10.16
N LEU A 189 7.24 -1.90 11.51
CA LEU A 189 8.51 -1.84 12.23
C LEU A 189 9.43 -3.03 11.95
N PRO A 190 8.99 -4.31 12.01
CA PRO A 190 9.83 -5.44 11.59
C PRO A 190 10.26 -5.35 10.11
N ALA A 191 9.36 -4.91 9.21
CA ALA A 191 9.72 -4.73 7.82
C ALA A 191 10.85 -3.71 7.63
N LEU A 192 10.78 -2.57 8.32
CA LEU A 192 11.83 -1.56 8.30
C LEU A 192 13.14 -2.07 8.94
N GLN A 193 13.05 -2.86 10.00
CA GLN A 193 14.23 -3.49 10.64
C GLN A 193 14.90 -4.50 9.71
N GLY A 194 14.13 -5.27 8.93
CA GLY A 194 14.64 -6.15 7.87
C GLY A 194 15.19 -5.40 6.65
N TRP A 195 15.09 -4.09 6.64
CA TRP A 195 15.60 -3.22 5.57
C TRP A 195 16.67 -2.23 6.07
N GLN A 196 17.21 -2.49 7.26
CA GLN A 196 18.07 -1.58 8.01
C GLN A 196 19.30 -1.11 7.22
N LYS A 197 20.00 -2.03 6.51
CA LYS A 197 21.20 -1.72 5.74
C LYS A 197 20.90 -0.70 4.63
N ASN A 198 19.91 -1.00 3.78
CA ASN A 198 19.56 -0.12 2.67
C ASN A 198 18.99 1.22 3.15
N LEU A 199 18.21 1.22 4.25
CA LEU A 199 17.71 2.45 4.86
C LEU A 199 18.85 3.30 5.45
N SER A 200 19.79 2.70 6.21
CA SER A 200 20.93 3.41 6.79
C SER A 200 21.91 3.96 5.75
N ASP A 201 22.03 3.25 4.61
CA ASP A 201 22.84 3.67 3.48
C ASP A 201 22.13 4.70 2.57
N HIS A 202 20.92 5.14 2.94
CA HIS A 202 20.05 6.04 2.16
C HIS A 202 19.79 5.56 0.71
N ARG A 203 19.78 4.25 0.50
CA ARG A 203 19.47 3.61 -0.80
C ARG A 203 17.97 3.56 -1.08
N VAL A 204 17.13 3.82 -0.08
CA VAL A 204 15.67 3.99 -0.20
C VAL A 204 15.36 5.47 -0.08
N LYS A 205 15.00 6.10 -1.20
CA LYS A 205 14.89 7.57 -1.25
C LYS A 205 13.64 8.10 -0.57
N ALA A 206 12.53 7.40 -0.75
CA ALA A 206 11.26 7.84 -0.20
C ALA A 206 10.37 6.65 0.18
N LEU A 207 9.62 6.82 1.29
CA LEU A 207 8.62 5.85 1.74
C LEU A 207 7.29 6.56 1.95
N TYR A 208 6.20 5.87 1.61
CA TYR A 208 4.82 6.22 1.95
C TYR A 208 4.31 5.12 2.88
N ILE A 209 4.10 5.44 4.14
CA ILE A 209 3.82 4.46 5.17
C ILE A 209 2.49 4.75 5.86
N GLU A 210 1.59 3.76 5.89
CA GLU A 210 0.35 3.84 6.64
C GLU A 210 0.59 3.57 8.12
N ILE A 211 0.11 4.47 8.98
CA ILE A 211 0.23 4.34 10.44
C ILE A 211 -1.17 4.29 11.05
N ILE A 212 -1.56 3.13 11.54
CA ILE A 212 -2.84 2.89 12.21
C ILE A 212 -2.59 2.50 13.68
N PRO A 213 -3.09 3.27 14.65
CA PRO A 213 -2.89 3.02 16.09
C PRO A 213 -3.30 1.62 16.54
N GLU A 214 -4.45 1.15 16.10
CA GLU A 214 -4.98 -0.17 16.45
C GLU A 214 -4.06 -1.29 15.96
N ASN A 215 -3.47 -1.12 14.79
CA ASN A 215 -2.54 -2.06 14.20
C ASN A 215 -1.25 -2.14 15.03
N GLN A 216 -0.67 -1.01 15.42
CA GLN A 216 0.53 -0.99 16.27
C GLN A 216 0.26 -1.54 17.68
N LYS A 217 -0.88 -1.19 18.28
CA LYS A 217 -1.32 -1.71 19.60
C LYS A 217 -1.48 -3.23 19.61
N ARG A 218 -1.89 -3.84 18.49
CA ARG A 218 -2.00 -5.30 18.32
C ARG A 218 -0.69 -6.02 18.67
N TYR A 219 0.44 -5.37 18.41
CA TYR A 219 1.79 -5.89 18.69
C TYR A 219 2.44 -5.29 19.96
N GLY A 220 1.66 -4.57 20.79
CA GLY A 220 2.15 -3.92 22.01
C GLY A 220 3.12 -2.76 21.75
N ARG A 221 3.05 -2.13 20.58
CA ARG A 221 3.94 -1.03 20.17
C ARG A 221 3.25 0.33 20.31
N LYS A 222 4.07 1.38 20.45
CA LYS A 222 3.60 2.77 20.28
C LYS A 222 3.25 3.01 18.83
N THR A 223 2.25 3.84 18.58
CA THR A 223 1.79 4.19 17.22
C THR A 223 2.91 4.74 16.34
N ASN A 224 3.77 5.58 16.91
CA ASN A 224 4.88 6.21 16.21
C ASN A 224 6.18 5.36 16.18
N ALA A 225 6.17 4.10 16.59
CA ALA A 225 7.39 3.28 16.65
C ALA A 225 8.09 3.14 15.28
N PRO A 226 7.39 2.87 14.15
CA PRO A 226 8.01 2.85 12.82
C PRO A 226 8.62 4.21 12.43
N LEU A 227 7.95 5.31 12.79
CA LEU A 227 8.40 6.67 12.47
C LEU A 227 9.65 7.05 13.27
N THR A 228 9.68 6.71 14.57
CA THR A 228 10.86 6.91 15.43
C THR A 228 12.07 6.14 14.89
N TYR A 229 11.84 4.94 14.38
CA TYR A 229 12.90 4.14 13.76
C TYR A 229 13.45 4.81 12.49
N LEU A 230 12.59 5.25 11.56
CA LEU A 230 13.01 5.96 10.34
C LEU A 230 13.75 7.26 10.66
N GLU A 231 13.23 8.04 11.61
CA GLU A 231 13.89 9.28 12.06
C GLU A 231 15.29 9.01 12.63
N SER A 232 15.47 7.90 13.38
CA SER A 232 16.79 7.49 13.92
C SER A 232 17.79 7.10 12.82
N LEU A 233 17.30 6.73 11.63
CA LEU A 233 18.12 6.42 10.45
C LEU A 233 18.32 7.65 9.53
N GLY A 234 17.93 8.86 9.96
CA GLY A 234 18.14 10.11 9.23
C GLY A 234 17.05 10.47 8.23
N TYR A 235 15.89 9.80 8.24
CA TYR A 235 14.76 10.19 7.40
C TYR A 235 14.03 11.41 7.97
N SER A 236 13.68 12.35 7.10
CA SER A 236 12.75 13.44 7.43
C SER A 236 11.31 12.98 7.22
N LEU A 237 10.43 13.27 8.19
CA LEU A 237 9.04 12.83 8.19
C LEU A 237 8.11 13.98 7.79
N PHE A 238 7.10 13.65 6.98
CA PHE A 238 6.14 14.61 6.46
C PHE A 238 4.71 14.04 6.50
N LEU A 239 3.76 14.90 6.84
CA LEU A 239 2.34 14.65 6.66
C LEU A 239 1.84 15.30 5.39
N CYS A 240 0.86 14.67 4.72
CA CYS A 240 0.07 15.39 3.74
C CYS A 240 -0.63 16.57 4.43
N LYS A 241 -0.59 17.75 3.84
CA LYS A 241 -1.00 19.03 4.46
C LYS A 241 -2.45 19.08 4.96
N ASP A 242 -3.28 18.21 4.42
CA ASP A 242 -4.68 18.07 4.81
C ASP A 242 -4.92 17.00 5.91
N SER A 243 -3.85 16.39 6.40
CA SER A 243 -3.89 15.51 7.58
C SER A 243 -3.79 16.38 8.82
N ASP A 244 -4.86 17.12 9.15
CA ASP A 244 -4.91 17.88 10.41
C ASP A 244 -4.88 16.94 11.60
N PHE A 245 -3.90 17.08 12.49
CA PHE A 245 -3.79 16.35 13.77
C PHE A 245 -4.98 16.55 14.73
N GLY A 246 -6.06 17.17 14.31
CA GLY A 246 -7.16 17.53 15.18
C GLY A 246 -8.56 17.22 14.69
N LEU A 247 -8.74 16.72 13.47
CA LEU A 247 -10.08 16.53 12.91
C LEU A 247 -10.36 15.07 12.59
N PHE A 248 -10.93 14.39 13.57
CA PHE A 248 -11.55 13.09 13.39
C PHE A 248 -12.71 13.20 12.39
N GLY A 249 -12.66 12.40 11.32
CA GLY A 249 -13.83 11.94 10.59
C GLY A 249 -14.26 12.74 9.37
N GLU A 250 -13.73 13.89 9.07
CA GLU A 250 -14.04 14.58 7.80
C GLU A 250 -12.84 14.53 6.85
N ARG A 251 -12.91 13.63 5.87
CA ARG A 251 -12.00 13.71 4.72
C ARG A 251 -12.21 15.07 4.07
N PRO A 252 -11.16 15.85 3.90
CA PRO A 252 -11.26 17.17 3.35
C PRO A 252 -11.85 17.16 1.94
N ARG A 253 -12.54 18.26 1.61
CA ARG A 253 -13.32 18.46 0.40
C ARG A 253 -12.45 18.77 -0.81
N LYS A 254 -13.02 18.70 -2.01
CA LYS A 254 -12.43 18.85 -3.34
C LYS A 254 -11.60 20.13 -3.63
N ASP A 255 -11.56 21.10 -2.71
CA ASP A 255 -10.92 22.42 -2.91
C ASP A 255 -9.54 22.54 -2.25
N ARG A 256 -8.88 21.44 -1.99
CA ARG A 256 -7.78 21.28 -1.04
C ARG A 256 -6.44 21.84 -1.43
N PHE A 257 -6.12 21.84 -2.69
CA PHE A 257 -4.81 22.28 -3.12
C PHE A 257 -4.88 23.72 -3.64
N LYS A 258 -4.59 24.67 -2.76
CA LYS A 258 -4.19 26.00 -3.23
C LYS A 258 -2.85 25.82 -3.94
N LYS A 259 -2.79 26.25 -5.18
CA LYS A 259 -1.71 26.04 -6.14
C LYS A 259 -0.30 26.42 -5.67
N ASP A 260 -0.18 27.13 -4.54
CA ASP A 260 1.03 27.75 -4.02
C ASP A 260 1.44 27.22 -2.62
N GLU A 261 0.79 26.19 -2.09
CA GLU A 261 1.13 25.63 -0.79
C GLU A 261 1.83 24.26 -0.94
N PRO A 262 2.92 23.97 -0.17
CA PRO A 262 3.58 22.67 -0.25
C PRO A 262 2.63 21.54 0.18
N LEU A 263 2.63 20.42 -0.56
CA LEU A 263 1.81 19.23 -0.31
C LEU A 263 2.11 18.56 1.03
N LEU A 264 3.32 18.74 1.55
CA LEU A 264 3.86 18.04 2.70
C LEU A 264 4.28 19.04 3.81
N ALA A 265 3.92 18.71 5.06
CA ALA A 265 4.35 19.45 6.25
C ALA A 265 5.32 18.59 7.08
N LYS A 266 6.53 19.08 7.34
CA LYS A 266 7.54 18.37 8.14
C LYS A 266 7.13 18.34 9.62
N PHE A 267 7.38 17.20 10.28
CA PHE A 267 7.16 17.00 11.72
C PHE A 267 8.25 16.08 12.30
N ASN A 268 8.31 15.97 13.64
CA ASN A 268 9.18 15.00 14.32
C ASN A 268 8.35 13.80 14.82
N ALA A 269 8.92 12.60 14.84
CA ALA A 269 8.23 11.39 15.26
C ALA A 269 7.65 11.48 16.68
N SER A 270 8.29 12.25 17.57
CA SER A 270 7.81 12.50 18.94
C SER A 270 6.50 13.32 19.01
N GLU A 271 6.20 14.07 17.97
CA GLU A 271 4.99 14.92 17.87
C GLU A 271 3.77 14.13 17.34
N TYR A 272 4.01 12.91 16.81
CA TYR A 272 2.92 12.09 16.23
C TYR A 272 1.97 11.57 17.32
N PRO A 273 0.67 11.86 17.23
CA PRO A 273 -0.31 11.44 18.22
C PRO A 273 -0.50 9.92 18.25
N GLN A 274 -0.69 9.35 19.47
CA GLN A 274 -0.80 7.90 19.63
C GLN A 274 -2.15 7.32 19.18
N ASP A 275 -3.14 8.15 18.94
CA ASP A 275 -4.51 7.80 18.53
C ASP A 275 -4.88 8.32 17.13
N PHE A 276 -3.88 8.74 16.34
CA PHE A 276 -4.08 9.30 15.01
C PHE A 276 -3.68 8.31 13.92
N ALA A 277 -4.59 8.06 12.97
CA ALA A 277 -4.36 7.21 11.80
C ALA A 277 -4.16 8.07 10.55
N THR A 278 -3.01 7.95 9.88
CA THR A 278 -2.73 8.61 8.61
C THR A 278 -1.56 7.97 7.88
N ASP A 279 -1.39 8.40 6.63
CA ASP A 279 -0.20 8.13 5.85
C ASP A 279 0.89 9.17 6.14
N VAL A 280 2.13 8.70 6.21
CA VAL A 280 3.32 9.50 6.43
C VAL A 280 4.30 9.30 5.29
N VAL A 281 4.87 10.39 4.78
CA VAL A 281 5.97 10.35 3.82
C VAL A 281 7.28 10.50 4.58
N ALA A 282 8.22 9.58 4.37
CA ALA A 282 9.56 9.67 4.89
C ALA A 282 10.56 9.83 3.72
N LEU A 283 11.39 10.86 3.76
CA LEU A 283 12.39 11.15 2.73
C LEU A 283 13.80 11.00 3.30
N SER A 284 14.67 10.30 2.58
CA SER A 284 16.08 10.24 2.94
C SER A 284 16.68 11.65 2.85
N GLN A 285 17.60 11.95 3.74
CA GLN A 285 18.43 13.15 3.63
C GLN A 285 19.59 12.82 2.68
N ASP A 286 19.74 13.64 1.60
CA ASP A 286 20.89 13.54 0.69
C ASP A 286 22.21 13.85 1.41
#